data_1bb4e99da337bb3c995e13a37d82e266
#
_entry.id   1bb4e99da337bb3c995e13a37d82e266
#
_cell.length_a   1.000
_cell.length_b   1.000
_cell.length_c   1.000
_cell.angle_alpha   90.00
_cell.angle_beta   90.00
_cell.angle_gamma   90.00
#
_symmetry.space_group_name_H-M   'P 1'
#
loop_
_entity.id
_entity.type
_entity.pdbx_description
1 polymer ?
#
loop_
_entity_poly.entity_id
_entity_poly.type
_entity_poly.pdbx_seq_one_letter_code
_entity_poly.pdbx_strand_id
1 'polypeptide(L)'
;MYPSAIPFVLVHLVCFAAIWTGVTWQALAICVTLYWLRIFAIGAGYHRYFSHRAYSTSRAFQFVLAFLAQSTAQKSVLWWASKHRHHHLHSDTVHDVHSPRHKGFIYSHAGWVFARKHDKADFAKVADLMRCPELMWLHKFELLPAILLALLCFLAAGWSGLVVGFFWSTVLVYHATFCINSLAHVSGSTRYVTGDDSRNNWLLAVFTMGEGWHNNHHAFQSSVRQGFRWWEYDPTYYLLRALSWTGLVWELRTPPEQVLRNEQRLGVAVINRAAEQLAAHFNSERIALAITSALHGPELSALRETLTRAQNRATEVLMTLHLPHMPSREEFLRQARAMFARTKSLDEIVDRAYELLLASVGTRLAAASECRS
;
A
#
# COMPACT_ATOMS: atom_id res chain seq x y z
N MET A 1 19.16 -18.40 -4.76
CA MET A 1 18.12 -17.69 -5.50
C MET A 1 16.86 -18.53 -5.45
N TYR A 2 15.72 -17.94 -5.19
CA TYR A 2 14.47 -18.67 -5.04
C TYR A 2 14.01 -19.20 -6.40
N PRO A 3 13.45 -20.39 -6.53
CA PRO A 3 12.96 -20.91 -7.82
C PRO A 3 11.94 -19.99 -8.49
N SER A 4 11.10 -19.29 -7.72
CA SER A 4 10.13 -18.30 -8.24
C SER A 4 10.78 -17.05 -8.85
N ALA A 5 12.04 -16.74 -8.53
CA ALA A 5 12.77 -15.64 -9.15
C ALA A 5 13.28 -15.95 -10.57
N ILE A 6 13.46 -17.23 -10.88
CA ILE A 6 14.01 -17.65 -12.19
C ILE A 6 13.10 -17.18 -13.34
N PRO A 7 11.78 -17.44 -13.36
CA PRO A 7 10.91 -16.96 -14.43
C PRO A 7 10.94 -15.45 -14.59
N PHE A 8 10.98 -14.69 -13.48
CA PHE A 8 11.05 -13.23 -13.50
C PHE A 8 12.34 -12.75 -14.20
N VAL A 9 13.48 -13.30 -13.81
CA VAL A 9 14.77 -12.96 -14.44
C VAL A 9 14.77 -13.34 -15.91
N LEU A 10 14.26 -14.53 -16.27
CA LEU A 10 14.18 -14.99 -17.65
C LEU A 10 13.31 -14.06 -18.52
N VAL A 11 12.16 -13.59 -18.02
CA VAL A 11 11.30 -12.64 -18.73
C VAL A 11 12.06 -11.35 -19.07
N HIS A 12 12.92 -10.84 -18.16
CA HIS A 12 13.75 -9.67 -18.43
C HIS A 12 14.88 -9.98 -19.43
N LEU A 13 15.54 -11.12 -19.30
CA LEU A 13 16.62 -11.51 -20.21
C LEU A 13 16.12 -11.72 -21.64
N VAL A 14 14.93 -12.32 -21.81
CA VAL A 14 14.32 -12.51 -23.14
C VAL A 14 14.07 -11.18 -23.86
N CYS A 15 13.88 -10.08 -23.14
CA CYS A 15 13.74 -8.75 -23.77
C CYS A 15 14.96 -8.37 -24.64
N PHE A 16 16.16 -8.84 -24.29
CA PHE A 16 17.38 -8.58 -25.07
C PHE A 16 17.40 -9.37 -26.40
N ALA A 17 16.57 -10.42 -26.55
CA ALA A 17 16.44 -11.14 -27.80
C ALA A 17 15.93 -10.27 -28.96
N ALA A 18 15.42 -9.07 -28.68
CA ALA A 18 15.07 -8.05 -29.68
C ALA A 18 16.26 -7.69 -30.61
N ILE A 19 17.49 -7.87 -30.13
CA ILE A 19 18.72 -7.67 -30.95
C ILE A 19 18.72 -8.63 -32.15
N TRP A 20 18.20 -9.83 -32.00
CA TRP A 20 18.17 -10.87 -33.05
C TRP A 20 16.81 -10.93 -33.77
N THR A 21 15.71 -10.71 -33.06
CA THR A 21 14.37 -10.79 -33.66
C THR A 21 13.97 -9.53 -34.41
N GLY A 22 14.71 -8.42 -34.19
CA GLY A 22 14.37 -7.11 -34.67
C GLY A 22 13.21 -6.47 -33.91
N VAL A 23 13.02 -5.18 -34.13
CA VAL A 23 11.92 -4.36 -33.58
C VAL A 23 11.10 -3.85 -34.74
N THR A 24 9.92 -4.43 -34.97
CA THR A 24 9.01 -3.98 -36.03
C THR A 24 7.98 -2.99 -35.49
N TRP A 25 7.44 -2.12 -36.36
CA TRP A 25 6.36 -1.19 -35.98
C TRP A 25 5.10 -1.92 -35.49
N GLN A 26 4.80 -3.08 -36.11
CA GLN A 26 3.70 -3.92 -35.69
C GLN A 26 3.90 -4.44 -34.26
N ALA A 27 5.09 -4.94 -33.93
CA ALA A 27 5.42 -5.41 -32.59
C ALA A 27 5.41 -4.29 -31.56
N LEU A 28 5.87 -3.08 -31.90
CA LEU A 28 5.76 -1.90 -31.05
C LEU A 28 4.31 -1.49 -30.82
N ALA A 29 3.47 -1.49 -31.84
CA ALA A 29 2.05 -1.22 -31.71
C ALA A 29 1.37 -2.24 -30.77
N ILE A 30 1.69 -3.55 -30.92
CA ILE A 30 1.25 -4.60 -30.01
C ILE A 30 1.72 -4.31 -28.58
N CYS A 31 3.00 -3.97 -28.39
CA CYS A 31 3.57 -3.66 -27.07
C CYS A 31 2.81 -2.54 -26.37
N VAL A 32 2.62 -1.40 -27.03
CA VAL A 32 1.91 -0.24 -26.49
C VAL A 32 0.45 -0.57 -26.17
N THR A 33 -0.25 -1.25 -27.10
CA THR A 33 -1.64 -1.65 -26.90
C THR A 33 -1.79 -2.60 -25.70
N LEU A 34 -0.91 -3.61 -25.61
CA LEU A 34 -0.93 -4.58 -24.53
C LEU A 34 -0.52 -3.95 -23.19
N TYR A 35 0.38 -2.99 -23.18
CA TYR A 35 0.71 -2.24 -21.98
C TYR A 35 -0.54 -1.60 -21.39
N TRP A 36 -1.22 -0.76 -22.15
CA TRP A 36 -2.40 -0.04 -21.66
C TRP A 36 -3.58 -0.97 -21.32
N LEU A 37 -3.84 -1.97 -22.16
CA LEU A 37 -4.91 -2.94 -21.90
C LEU A 37 -4.66 -3.70 -20.59
N ARG A 38 -3.43 -4.12 -20.33
CA ARG A 38 -3.07 -4.90 -19.14
C ARG A 38 -2.96 -4.03 -17.89
N ILE A 39 -2.50 -2.77 -17.98
CA ILE A 39 -2.57 -1.82 -16.88
C ILE A 39 -4.03 -1.55 -16.51
N PHE A 40 -4.91 -1.35 -17.50
CA PHE A 40 -6.35 -1.26 -17.25
C PHE A 40 -6.89 -2.52 -16.54
N ALA A 41 -6.50 -3.71 -16.99
CA ALA A 41 -6.97 -4.96 -16.40
C ALA A 41 -6.48 -5.16 -14.94
N ILE A 42 -5.28 -4.69 -14.60
CA ILE A 42 -4.81 -4.65 -13.21
C ILE A 42 -5.64 -3.65 -12.40
N GLY A 43 -5.75 -2.41 -12.85
CA GLY A 43 -6.48 -1.36 -12.12
C GLY A 43 -7.97 -1.67 -11.97
N ALA A 44 -8.66 -1.99 -13.07
CA ALA A 44 -10.08 -2.32 -13.06
C ALA A 44 -10.36 -3.69 -12.42
N GLY A 45 -9.60 -4.72 -12.79
CA GLY A 45 -9.81 -6.10 -12.36
C GLY A 45 -9.17 -6.38 -11.00
N TYR A 46 -7.87 -6.66 -10.96
CA TYR A 46 -7.19 -7.08 -9.74
C TYR A 46 -7.43 -6.13 -8.58
N HIS A 47 -7.27 -4.84 -8.81
CA HIS A 47 -7.31 -3.85 -7.77
C HIS A 47 -8.74 -3.46 -7.38
N ARG A 48 -9.47 -2.71 -8.25
CA ARG A 48 -10.75 -2.11 -7.89
C ARG A 48 -11.87 -3.13 -7.73
N TYR A 49 -11.91 -4.19 -8.58
CA TYR A 49 -12.96 -5.20 -8.51
C TYR A 49 -12.65 -6.31 -7.50
N PHE A 50 -11.60 -7.12 -7.74
CA PHE A 50 -11.33 -8.31 -6.94
C PHE A 50 -10.84 -8.00 -5.54
N SER A 51 -10.05 -6.94 -5.35
CA SER A 51 -9.56 -6.59 -4.02
C SER A 51 -10.54 -5.75 -3.23
N HIS A 52 -11.09 -4.68 -3.83
CA HIS A 52 -11.87 -3.66 -3.13
C HIS A 52 -13.38 -3.67 -3.39
N ARG A 53 -13.84 -4.47 -4.35
CA ARG A 53 -15.27 -4.53 -4.72
C ARG A 53 -15.87 -3.13 -4.95
N ALA A 54 -15.11 -2.27 -5.64
CA ALA A 54 -15.47 -0.89 -5.86
C ALA A 54 -16.64 -0.70 -6.84
N TYR A 55 -17.03 -1.74 -7.56
CA TYR A 55 -18.17 -1.82 -8.45
C TYR A 55 -18.68 -3.26 -8.59
N SER A 56 -19.80 -3.44 -9.25
CA SER A 56 -20.40 -4.75 -9.53
C SER A 56 -20.38 -5.06 -11.03
N THR A 57 -20.39 -6.35 -11.37
CA THR A 57 -20.42 -6.84 -12.75
C THR A 57 -21.00 -8.26 -12.82
N SER A 58 -21.31 -8.74 -14.06
CA SER A 58 -21.75 -10.10 -14.31
C SER A 58 -20.61 -11.12 -14.12
N ARG A 59 -20.96 -12.38 -13.83
CA ARG A 59 -19.96 -13.47 -13.74
C ARG A 59 -19.16 -13.67 -15.04
N ALA A 60 -19.81 -13.45 -16.18
CA ALA A 60 -19.10 -13.54 -17.47
C ALA A 60 -18.05 -12.45 -17.62
N PHE A 61 -18.39 -11.18 -17.31
CA PHE A 61 -17.44 -10.11 -17.41
C PHE A 61 -16.39 -10.17 -16.28
N GLN A 62 -16.74 -10.68 -15.09
CA GLN A 62 -15.78 -11.02 -14.03
C GLN A 62 -14.69 -11.96 -14.55
N PHE A 63 -15.09 -13.02 -15.30
CA PHE A 63 -14.12 -13.94 -15.89
C PHE A 63 -13.23 -13.26 -16.92
N VAL A 64 -13.78 -12.41 -17.78
CA VAL A 64 -13.00 -11.61 -18.75
C VAL A 64 -11.97 -10.72 -18.04
N LEU A 65 -12.38 -10.00 -17.00
CA LEU A 65 -11.46 -9.18 -16.19
C LEU A 65 -10.36 -10.01 -15.54
N ALA A 66 -10.70 -11.17 -14.98
CA ALA A 66 -9.74 -12.08 -14.36
C ALA A 66 -8.73 -12.61 -15.38
N PHE A 67 -9.21 -13.04 -16.54
CA PHE A 67 -8.39 -13.58 -17.62
C PHE A 67 -7.41 -12.52 -18.17
N LEU A 68 -7.91 -11.30 -18.43
CA LEU A 68 -7.08 -10.19 -18.90
C LEU A 68 -6.04 -9.78 -17.84
N ALA A 69 -6.43 -9.70 -16.58
CA ALA A 69 -5.51 -9.36 -15.50
C ALA A 69 -4.43 -10.45 -15.33
N GLN A 70 -4.77 -11.74 -15.39
CA GLN A 70 -3.80 -12.84 -15.32
C GLN A 70 -2.88 -12.92 -16.55
N SER A 71 -3.27 -12.35 -17.70
CA SER A 71 -2.38 -12.24 -18.86
C SER A 71 -1.13 -11.39 -18.60
N THR A 72 -1.11 -10.62 -17.51
CA THR A 72 0.06 -9.87 -17.02
C THR A 72 1.13 -10.75 -16.39
N ALA A 73 0.87 -12.03 -16.18
CA ALA A 73 1.74 -13.00 -15.49
C ALA A 73 2.11 -12.59 -14.04
N GLN A 74 1.22 -11.85 -13.36
CA GLN A 74 1.37 -11.45 -11.95
C GLN A 74 0.60 -12.38 -11.00
N LYS A 75 0.68 -13.69 -11.20
CA LYS A 75 -0.04 -14.70 -10.44
C LYS A 75 -1.56 -14.68 -10.69
N SER A 76 -2.30 -15.45 -9.89
CA SER A 76 -3.77 -15.53 -10.02
C SER A 76 -4.50 -14.38 -9.32
N VAL A 77 -5.78 -14.18 -9.68
CA VAL A 77 -6.70 -13.25 -9.01
C VAL A 77 -6.74 -13.47 -7.48
N LEU A 78 -6.82 -14.74 -7.04
CA LEU A 78 -6.92 -15.07 -5.63
C LEU A 78 -5.64 -14.70 -4.88
N TRP A 79 -4.50 -14.99 -5.48
CA TRP A 79 -3.21 -14.61 -4.90
C TRP A 79 -3.10 -13.08 -4.79
N TRP A 80 -3.34 -12.39 -5.89
CA TRP A 80 -3.19 -10.93 -5.96
C TRP A 80 -4.10 -10.23 -4.97
N ALA A 81 -5.40 -10.56 -4.97
CA ALA A 81 -6.37 -9.98 -4.06
C ALA A 81 -6.04 -10.29 -2.59
N SER A 82 -5.56 -11.51 -2.28
CA SER A 82 -5.21 -11.87 -0.90
C SER A 82 -4.02 -11.05 -0.38
N LYS A 83 -3.00 -10.81 -1.21
CA LYS A 83 -1.84 -9.99 -0.83
C LYS A 83 -2.21 -8.52 -0.70
N HIS A 84 -3.03 -8.01 -1.61
CA HIS A 84 -3.45 -6.62 -1.59
C HIS A 84 -4.37 -6.30 -0.41
N ARG A 85 -5.35 -7.16 -0.10
CA ARG A 85 -6.18 -7.02 1.10
C ARG A 85 -5.34 -7.11 2.39
N HIS A 86 -4.31 -7.96 2.41
CA HIS A 86 -3.37 -8.02 3.53
C HIS A 86 -2.57 -6.73 3.67
N HIS A 87 -2.07 -6.18 2.55
CA HIS A 87 -1.36 -4.90 2.53
C HIS A 87 -2.22 -3.79 3.15
N HIS A 88 -3.48 -3.61 2.73
CA HIS A 88 -4.34 -2.58 3.31
C HIS A 88 -4.61 -2.72 4.81
N LEU A 89 -4.70 -3.97 5.31
CA LEU A 89 -4.84 -4.20 6.76
C LEU A 89 -3.58 -3.81 7.54
N HIS A 90 -2.40 -3.94 6.93
CA HIS A 90 -1.11 -3.81 7.59
C HIS A 90 -0.18 -2.78 6.91
N SER A 91 -0.73 -1.88 6.08
CA SER A 91 0.05 -0.93 5.28
C SER A 91 1.08 -0.20 6.14
N ASP A 92 2.34 -0.28 5.70
CA ASP A 92 3.52 0.29 6.33
C ASP A 92 3.77 -0.09 7.80
N THR A 93 3.24 -1.26 8.21
CA THR A 93 3.64 -1.91 9.46
C THR A 93 4.69 -3.00 9.20
N VAL A 94 5.24 -3.59 10.28
CA VAL A 94 6.20 -4.72 10.20
C VAL A 94 5.60 -5.97 9.53
N HIS A 95 4.27 -6.08 9.52
CA HIS A 95 3.52 -7.20 8.92
C HIS A 95 3.19 -6.97 7.45
N ASP A 96 3.41 -5.77 6.92
CA ASP A 96 3.18 -5.47 5.50
C ASP A 96 4.05 -6.36 4.61
N VAL A 97 3.48 -6.77 3.47
CA VAL A 97 4.18 -7.63 2.51
C VAL A 97 5.32 -6.89 1.80
N HIS A 98 5.19 -5.58 1.57
CA HIS A 98 6.10 -4.81 0.74
C HIS A 98 6.34 -3.36 1.21
N SER A 99 6.29 -3.08 2.51
CA SER A 99 6.56 -1.71 3.01
C SER A 99 8.00 -1.27 2.75
N PRO A 100 8.22 -0.12 2.07
CA PRO A 100 9.55 0.46 1.93
C PRO A 100 10.15 0.91 3.26
N ARG A 101 9.31 1.36 4.20
CA ARG A 101 9.72 1.81 5.55
C ARG A 101 10.48 0.73 6.31
N HIS A 102 10.01 -0.52 6.25
CA HIS A 102 10.55 -1.62 7.05
C HIS A 102 11.53 -2.52 6.32
N LYS A 103 11.46 -2.58 4.98
CA LYS A 103 12.22 -3.56 4.20
C LYS A 103 13.06 -2.94 3.08
N GLY A 104 12.99 -1.62 2.94
CA GLY A 104 13.70 -0.86 1.93
C GLY A 104 13.04 -0.91 0.55
N PHE A 105 13.46 0.04 -0.30
CA PHE A 105 12.86 0.29 -1.61
C PHE A 105 12.94 -0.91 -2.57
N ILE A 106 14.11 -1.52 -2.71
CA ILE A 106 14.34 -2.64 -3.65
C ILE A 106 13.48 -3.86 -3.30
N TYR A 107 13.39 -4.17 -1.99
CA TYR A 107 12.55 -5.26 -1.53
C TYR A 107 11.07 -4.96 -1.82
N SER A 108 10.61 -3.75 -1.51
CA SER A 108 9.24 -3.33 -1.76
C SER A 108 8.90 -3.32 -3.25
N HIS A 109 9.82 -2.89 -4.10
CA HIS A 109 9.62 -2.85 -5.55
C HIS A 109 9.45 -4.26 -6.13
N ALA A 110 10.40 -5.15 -5.92
CA ALA A 110 10.41 -6.47 -6.55
C ALA A 110 10.74 -7.64 -5.60
N GLY A 111 11.58 -7.41 -4.57
CA GLY A 111 12.13 -8.49 -3.75
C GLY A 111 11.08 -9.30 -2.98
N TRP A 112 9.97 -8.69 -2.58
CA TRP A 112 8.92 -9.35 -1.81
C TRP A 112 8.23 -10.49 -2.58
N VAL A 113 8.14 -10.39 -3.91
CA VAL A 113 7.53 -11.41 -4.77
C VAL A 113 8.29 -12.74 -4.69
N PHE A 114 9.58 -12.69 -4.34
CA PHE A 114 10.46 -13.86 -4.25
C PHE A 114 10.54 -14.46 -2.85
N ALA A 115 9.85 -13.88 -1.87
CA ALA A 115 9.85 -14.42 -0.51
C ALA A 115 8.87 -15.60 -0.39
N ARG A 116 9.36 -16.76 0.08
CA ARG A 116 8.56 -18.01 0.25
C ARG A 116 7.21 -17.81 0.92
N LYS A 117 7.19 -17.00 1.98
CA LYS A 117 5.97 -16.71 2.76
C LYS A 117 4.86 -16.03 1.94
N HIS A 118 5.22 -15.44 0.77
CA HIS A 118 4.28 -14.75 -0.10
C HIS A 118 3.83 -15.58 -1.31
N ASP A 119 4.37 -16.78 -1.49
CA ASP A 119 4.17 -17.60 -2.67
C ASP A 119 2.71 -18.12 -2.81
N LYS A 120 2.08 -18.45 -1.69
CA LYS A 120 0.71 -18.97 -1.67
C LYS A 120 -0.33 -17.87 -1.42
N ALA A 121 -1.51 -18.02 -2.03
CA ALA A 121 -2.67 -17.20 -1.69
C ALA A 121 -3.15 -17.49 -0.26
N ASP A 122 -3.56 -16.45 0.45
CA ASP A 122 -4.26 -16.60 1.73
C ASP A 122 -5.78 -16.68 1.44
N PHE A 123 -6.29 -17.90 1.39
CA PHE A 123 -7.69 -18.16 1.06
C PHE A 123 -8.67 -17.60 2.08
N ALA A 124 -8.27 -17.43 3.34
CA ALA A 124 -9.14 -16.83 4.35
C ALA A 124 -9.49 -15.37 4.01
N LYS A 125 -8.56 -14.65 3.37
CA LYS A 125 -8.78 -13.25 2.95
C LYS A 125 -9.62 -13.11 1.68
N VAL A 126 -9.82 -14.19 0.93
CA VAL A 126 -10.52 -14.20 -0.38
C VAL A 126 -11.58 -15.28 -0.47
N ALA A 127 -12.15 -15.69 0.66
CA ALA A 127 -13.20 -16.71 0.73
C ALA A 127 -14.42 -16.40 -0.14
N ASP A 128 -14.68 -15.11 -0.36
CA ASP A 128 -15.72 -14.61 -1.26
C ASP A 128 -15.44 -14.95 -2.74
N LEU A 129 -14.18 -14.87 -3.18
CA LEU A 129 -13.75 -15.17 -4.55
C LEU A 129 -13.65 -16.68 -4.80
N MET A 130 -13.37 -17.45 -3.78
CA MET A 130 -13.31 -18.93 -3.86
C MET A 130 -14.67 -19.58 -4.21
N ARG A 131 -15.77 -18.86 -3.99
CA ARG A 131 -17.12 -19.33 -4.35
C ARG A 131 -17.34 -19.36 -5.87
N CYS A 132 -16.43 -18.80 -6.66
CA CYS A 132 -16.51 -18.74 -8.10
C CYS A 132 -15.62 -19.84 -8.72
N PRO A 133 -16.18 -20.96 -9.23
CA PRO A 133 -15.41 -22.08 -9.79
C PRO A 133 -14.48 -21.66 -10.91
N GLU A 134 -14.88 -20.69 -11.73
CA GLU A 134 -14.10 -20.13 -12.82
C GLU A 134 -12.83 -19.40 -12.32
N LEU A 135 -12.88 -18.73 -11.17
CA LEU A 135 -11.70 -18.10 -10.57
C LEU A 135 -10.77 -19.13 -9.95
N MET A 136 -11.32 -20.21 -9.37
CA MET A 136 -10.54 -21.34 -8.88
C MET A 136 -9.86 -22.08 -10.04
N TRP A 137 -10.53 -22.23 -11.17
CA TRP A 137 -9.95 -22.79 -12.37
C TRP A 137 -8.79 -21.92 -12.89
N LEU A 138 -8.97 -20.61 -12.99
CA LEU A 138 -7.92 -19.67 -13.35
C LEU A 138 -6.76 -19.69 -12.33
N HIS A 139 -7.04 -19.86 -11.04
CA HIS A 139 -5.99 -19.99 -10.02
C HIS A 139 -5.13 -21.25 -10.25
N LYS A 140 -5.76 -22.37 -10.60
CA LYS A 140 -5.05 -23.63 -10.94
C LYS A 140 -4.18 -23.48 -12.19
N PHE A 141 -4.65 -22.71 -13.18
CA PHE A 141 -3.97 -22.49 -14.47
C PHE A 141 -3.52 -21.03 -14.62
N GLU A 142 -2.84 -20.50 -13.60
CA GLU A 142 -2.56 -19.07 -13.47
C GLU A 142 -1.74 -18.47 -14.63
N LEU A 143 -0.91 -19.26 -15.31
CA LEU A 143 -0.10 -18.81 -16.45
C LEU A 143 -0.80 -18.97 -17.80
N LEU A 144 -1.91 -19.71 -17.88
CA LEU A 144 -2.60 -19.96 -19.13
C LEU A 144 -2.97 -18.69 -19.91
N PRO A 145 -3.53 -17.63 -19.29
CA PRO A 145 -3.84 -16.41 -20.02
C PRO A 145 -2.59 -15.72 -20.60
N ALA A 146 -1.48 -15.74 -19.88
CA ALA A 146 -0.22 -15.15 -20.36
C ALA A 146 0.38 -15.98 -21.52
N ILE A 147 0.35 -17.31 -21.42
CA ILE A 147 0.82 -18.21 -22.48
C ILE A 147 0.01 -18.02 -23.76
N LEU A 148 -1.32 -17.96 -23.65
CA LEU A 148 -2.20 -17.75 -24.82
C LEU A 148 -1.95 -16.38 -25.44
N LEU A 149 -1.75 -15.32 -24.64
CA LEU A 149 -1.42 -14.00 -25.16
C LEU A 149 -0.04 -13.97 -25.85
N ALA A 150 0.97 -14.64 -25.28
CA ALA A 150 2.28 -14.77 -25.89
C ALA A 150 2.20 -15.48 -27.26
N LEU A 151 1.42 -16.56 -27.34
CA LEU A 151 1.16 -17.28 -28.59
C LEU A 151 0.46 -16.37 -29.62
N LEU A 152 -0.55 -15.61 -29.22
CA LEU A 152 -1.24 -14.66 -30.10
C LEU A 152 -0.28 -13.58 -30.63
N CYS A 153 0.61 -13.06 -29.80
CA CYS A 153 1.63 -12.09 -30.23
C CYS A 153 2.60 -12.71 -31.23
N PHE A 154 3.00 -13.97 -31.01
CA PHE A 154 3.85 -14.70 -31.95
C PHE A 154 3.14 -14.94 -33.29
N LEU A 155 1.90 -15.37 -33.29
CA LEU A 155 1.11 -15.60 -34.50
C LEU A 155 0.86 -14.29 -35.28
N ALA A 156 0.71 -13.18 -34.57
CA ALA A 156 0.43 -11.87 -35.17
C ALA A 156 1.67 -11.22 -35.81
N ALA A 157 2.86 -11.33 -35.20
CA ALA A 157 4.06 -10.62 -35.64
C ALA A 157 5.37 -11.44 -35.47
N GLY A 158 5.28 -12.77 -35.45
CA GLY A 158 6.43 -13.66 -35.35
C GLY A 158 7.24 -13.46 -34.07
N TRP A 159 8.53 -13.73 -34.14
CA TRP A 159 9.44 -13.57 -33.01
C TRP A 159 9.51 -12.13 -32.47
N SER A 160 9.42 -11.11 -33.34
CA SER A 160 9.36 -9.73 -32.89
C SER A 160 8.08 -9.45 -32.10
N GLY A 161 6.93 -10.01 -32.51
CA GLY A 161 5.67 -9.93 -31.75
C GLY A 161 5.77 -10.58 -30.37
N LEU A 162 6.44 -11.74 -30.26
CA LEU A 162 6.66 -12.40 -28.98
C LEU A 162 7.61 -11.59 -28.08
N VAL A 163 8.76 -11.19 -28.61
CA VAL A 163 9.80 -10.51 -27.78
C VAL A 163 9.40 -9.08 -27.45
N VAL A 164 9.10 -8.28 -28.47
CA VAL A 164 8.76 -6.87 -28.26
C VAL A 164 7.30 -6.70 -27.86
N GLY A 165 6.37 -7.34 -28.55
CA GLY A 165 4.94 -7.23 -28.27
C GLY A 165 4.60 -7.75 -26.86
N PHE A 166 4.95 -9.00 -26.55
CA PHE A 166 4.57 -9.63 -25.30
C PHE A 166 5.58 -9.36 -24.16
N PHE A 167 6.87 -9.74 -24.31
CA PHE A 167 7.81 -9.66 -23.18
C PHE A 167 8.14 -8.23 -22.76
N TRP A 168 8.39 -7.31 -23.70
CA TRP A 168 8.61 -5.90 -23.35
C TRP A 168 7.42 -5.31 -22.62
N SER A 169 6.21 -5.48 -23.15
CA SER A 169 5.01 -4.98 -22.48
C SER A 169 4.78 -5.64 -21.11
N THR A 170 5.18 -6.93 -20.92
CA THR A 170 5.10 -7.60 -19.62
C THR A 170 6.06 -7.00 -18.60
N VAL A 171 7.31 -6.73 -18.97
CA VAL A 171 8.30 -6.08 -18.10
C VAL A 171 7.86 -4.66 -17.75
N LEU A 172 7.37 -3.89 -18.72
CA LEU A 172 6.85 -2.54 -18.48
C LEU A 172 5.68 -2.56 -17.48
N VAL A 173 4.74 -3.49 -17.63
CA VAL A 173 3.60 -3.66 -16.72
C VAL A 173 4.06 -4.07 -15.32
N TYR A 174 5.07 -4.96 -15.19
CA TYR A 174 5.64 -5.34 -13.90
C TYR A 174 6.14 -4.09 -13.16
N HIS A 175 7.03 -3.33 -13.77
CA HIS A 175 7.63 -2.18 -13.11
C HIS A 175 6.64 -1.06 -12.84
N ALA A 176 5.66 -0.81 -13.73
CA ALA A 176 4.59 0.14 -13.48
C ALA A 176 3.78 -0.25 -12.22
N THR A 177 3.39 -1.52 -12.10
CA THR A 177 2.67 -2.04 -10.91
C THR A 177 3.55 -1.98 -9.66
N PHE A 178 4.80 -2.39 -9.75
CA PHE A 178 5.74 -2.42 -8.62
C PHE A 178 6.09 -1.02 -8.10
N CYS A 179 6.05 0.00 -8.96
CA CYS A 179 6.19 1.39 -8.53
C CYS A 179 5.06 1.84 -7.60
N ILE A 180 3.86 1.26 -7.70
CA ILE A 180 2.79 1.53 -6.74
C ILE A 180 3.18 0.99 -5.35
N ASN A 181 3.76 -0.20 -5.27
CA ASN A 181 4.19 -0.80 -4.00
C ASN A 181 5.38 -0.07 -3.35
N SER A 182 6.22 0.58 -4.14
CA SER A 182 7.46 1.20 -3.69
C SER A 182 7.43 2.72 -3.77
N LEU A 183 7.39 3.28 -4.99
CA LEU A 183 7.53 4.72 -5.22
C LEU A 183 6.32 5.51 -4.68
N ALA A 184 5.10 4.96 -4.77
CA ALA A 184 3.91 5.61 -4.25
C ALA A 184 3.82 5.62 -2.70
N HIS A 185 4.75 4.96 -2.00
CA HIS A 185 4.94 5.07 -0.54
C HIS A 185 6.16 5.93 -0.16
N VAL A 186 6.92 6.45 -1.13
CA VAL A 186 8.14 7.24 -0.87
C VAL A 186 8.05 8.63 -1.48
N SER A 187 7.43 8.77 -2.65
CA SER A 187 7.45 10.01 -3.45
C SER A 187 6.04 10.45 -3.84
N GLY A 188 5.74 11.71 -3.59
CA GLY A 188 4.46 12.33 -3.91
C GLY A 188 3.91 13.18 -2.76
N SER A 189 2.65 13.59 -2.87
CA SER A 189 1.95 14.41 -1.89
C SER A 189 0.96 13.58 -1.06
N THR A 190 0.73 13.99 0.18
CA THR A 190 -0.30 13.44 1.07
C THR A 190 -1.43 14.45 1.20
N ARG A 191 -2.66 14.02 0.98
CA ARG A 191 -3.87 14.84 1.16
C ARG A 191 -4.69 14.38 2.35
N TYR A 192 -4.61 13.11 2.66
CA TYR A 192 -5.38 12.45 3.70
C TYR A 192 -4.46 11.80 4.72
N VAL A 193 -4.88 11.80 5.98
CA VAL A 193 -4.24 11.02 7.03
C VAL A 193 -4.74 9.59 6.93
N THR A 194 -3.86 8.69 6.51
CA THR A 194 -4.16 7.26 6.28
C THR A 194 -3.50 6.36 7.33
N GLY A 195 -2.55 6.91 8.10
CA GLY A 195 -1.75 6.17 9.07
C GLY A 195 -0.67 5.30 8.41
N ASP A 196 -0.41 5.52 7.14
CA ASP A 196 0.65 4.88 6.34
C ASP A 196 1.41 5.93 5.50
N ASP A 197 2.35 5.51 4.66
CA ASP A 197 3.18 6.39 3.84
C ASP A 197 2.65 6.59 2.42
N SER A 198 1.41 6.15 2.13
CA SER A 198 0.82 6.28 0.80
C SER A 198 0.80 7.74 0.30
N ARG A 199 1.14 7.94 -0.96
CA ARG A 199 1.28 9.27 -1.58
C ARG A 199 0.59 9.34 -2.94
N ASN A 200 0.07 10.50 -3.26
CA ASN A 200 -0.41 10.83 -4.59
C ASN A 200 0.77 11.24 -5.46
N ASN A 201 1.02 10.50 -6.51
CA ASN A 201 2.06 10.78 -7.49
C ASN A 201 1.43 10.86 -8.89
N TRP A 202 1.36 12.07 -9.46
CA TRP A 202 0.70 12.31 -10.74
C TRP A 202 1.39 11.61 -11.91
N LEU A 203 2.72 11.50 -11.88
CA LEU A 203 3.47 10.81 -12.93
C LEU A 203 3.14 9.32 -12.95
N LEU A 204 3.11 8.69 -11.77
CA LEU A 204 2.64 7.31 -11.65
C LEU A 204 1.18 7.18 -12.08
N ALA A 205 0.31 8.13 -11.74
CA ALA A 205 -1.09 8.10 -12.16
C ALA A 205 -1.24 8.09 -13.68
N VAL A 206 -0.39 8.81 -14.42
CA VAL A 206 -0.36 8.76 -15.89
C VAL A 206 -0.02 7.35 -16.36
N PHE A 207 1.11 6.79 -15.95
CA PHE A 207 1.57 5.48 -16.44
C PHE A 207 0.76 4.30 -15.93
N THR A 208 0.06 4.44 -14.82
CA THR A 208 -0.76 3.37 -14.21
C THR A 208 -2.25 3.59 -14.35
N MET A 209 -2.69 4.50 -15.25
CA MET A 209 -4.11 4.79 -15.52
C MET A 209 -4.92 5.17 -14.26
N GLY A 210 -4.29 5.91 -13.33
CA GLY A 210 -4.93 6.45 -12.13
C GLY A 210 -4.48 5.83 -10.81
N GLU A 211 -3.81 4.68 -10.80
CA GLU A 211 -3.38 4.00 -9.56
C GLU A 211 -2.35 4.82 -8.75
N GLY A 212 -1.67 5.79 -9.39
CA GLY A 212 -0.75 6.72 -8.72
C GLY A 212 -1.44 7.71 -7.77
N TRP A 213 -2.77 7.83 -7.74
CA TRP A 213 -3.53 8.57 -6.71
C TRP A 213 -3.66 7.73 -5.43
N HIS A 214 -2.55 7.24 -4.92
CA HIS A 214 -2.49 6.17 -3.95
C HIS A 214 -2.87 6.60 -2.53
N ASN A 215 -2.57 7.84 -2.12
CA ASN A 215 -3.05 8.37 -0.85
C ASN A 215 -4.58 8.59 -0.83
N ASN A 216 -5.16 9.03 -1.97
CA ASN A 216 -6.62 9.09 -2.11
C ASN A 216 -7.23 7.68 -1.95
N HIS A 217 -6.64 6.69 -2.62
CA HIS A 217 -7.08 5.30 -2.57
C HIS A 217 -7.01 4.74 -1.14
N HIS A 218 -5.92 4.96 -0.40
CA HIS A 218 -5.79 4.53 1.00
C HIS A 218 -6.76 5.25 1.94
N ALA A 219 -7.17 6.47 1.63
CA ALA A 219 -8.19 7.19 2.39
C ALA A 219 -9.60 6.63 2.20
N PHE A 220 -9.94 6.09 1.00
CA PHE A 220 -11.23 5.48 0.72
C PHE A 220 -11.12 4.36 -0.32
N GLN A 221 -10.74 3.18 0.16
CA GLN A 221 -10.34 2.02 -0.64
C GLN A 221 -11.46 1.48 -1.55
N SER A 222 -12.72 1.59 -1.13
CA SER A 222 -13.86 1.09 -1.91
C SER A 222 -14.28 1.99 -3.06
N SER A 223 -13.56 3.08 -3.33
CA SER A 223 -13.85 3.95 -4.46
C SER A 223 -13.41 3.35 -5.79
N VAL A 224 -14.30 3.38 -6.79
CA VAL A 224 -13.95 3.08 -8.18
C VAL A 224 -13.16 4.23 -8.81
N ARG A 225 -13.27 5.46 -8.27
CA ARG A 225 -12.55 6.64 -8.71
C ARG A 225 -11.43 6.92 -7.73
N GLN A 226 -10.17 6.92 -8.19
CA GLN A 226 -9.02 7.24 -7.36
C GLN A 226 -8.56 8.69 -7.52
N GLY A 227 -8.77 9.31 -8.66
CA GLY A 227 -8.63 10.75 -8.83
C GLY A 227 -9.81 11.49 -8.21
N PHE A 228 -9.69 11.99 -6.96
CA PHE A 228 -10.80 12.62 -6.22
C PHE A 228 -11.10 14.05 -6.66
N ARG A 229 -10.15 14.72 -7.32
CA ARG A 229 -10.33 16.07 -7.87
C ARG A 229 -10.50 16.01 -9.39
N TRP A 230 -11.08 17.04 -9.99
CA TRP A 230 -11.34 17.08 -11.42
C TRP A 230 -10.06 17.03 -12.28
N TRP A 231 -8.94 17.52 -11.76
CA TRP A 231 -7.63 17.49 -12.41
C TRP A 231 -6.83 16.21 -12.14
N GLU A 232 -7.30 15.35 -11.26
CA GLU A 232 -6.68 14.06 -10.97
C GLU A 232 -7.15 13.04 -11.98
N TYR A 233 -6.35 12.91 -13.02
CA TYR A 233 -6.60 12.08 -14.17
C TYR A 233 -6.65 10.59 -13.80
N ASP A 234 -7.78 9.92 -14.10
CA ASP A 234 -8.04 8.51 -13.78
C ASP A 234 -8.70 7.79 -14.96
N PRO A 235 -7.92 7.39 -15.99
CA PRO A 235 -8.45 6.72 -17.17
C PRO A 235 -9.18 5.41 -16.87
N THR A 236 -8.72 4.64 -15.86
CA THR A 236 -9.41 3.41 -15.44
C THR A 236 -10.86 3.72 -15.03
N TYR A 237 -11.07 4.77 -14.24
CA TYR A 237 -12.42 5.21 -13.87
C TYR A 237 -13.24 5.64 -15.08
N TYR A 238 -12.65 6.41 -16.00
CA TYR A 238 -13.39 6.89 -17.17
C TYR A 238 -13.84 5.74 -18.06
N LEU A 239 -12.98 4.72 -18.27
CA LEU A 239 -13.35 3.52 -19.01
C LEU A 239 -14.42 2.70 -18.29
N LEU A 240 -14.31 2.50 -16.98
CA LEU A 240 -15.36 1.83 -16.20
C LEU A 240 -16.69 2.60 -16.24
N ARG A 241 -16.63 3.92 -16.22
CA ARG A 241 -17.82 4.76 -16.39
C ARG A 241 -18.46 4.58 -17.78
N ALA A 242 -17.64 4.51 -18.84
CA ALA A 242 -18.15 4.22 -20.19
C ALA A 242 -18.77 2.81 -20.27
N LEU A 243 -18.10 1.80 -19.68
CA LEU A 243 -18.64 0.43 -19.59
C LEU A 243 -19.95 0.36 -18.79
N SER A 244 -20.16 1.26 -17.84
CA SER A 244 -21.44 1.30 -17.09
C SER A 244 -22.62 1.74 -17.96
N TRP A 245 -22.40 2.52 -19.01
CA TRP A 245 -23.45 2.90 -19.95
C TRP A 245 -23.92 1.71 -20.82
N THR A 246 -23.08 0.71 -20.98
CA THR A 246 -23.43 -0.53 -21.71
C THR A 246 -24.03 -1.61 -20.80
N GLY A 247 -24.11 -1.38 -19.48
CA GLY A 247 -24.59 -2.35 -18.50
C GLY A 247 -23.58 -3.48 -18.18
N LEU A 248 -22.34 -3.40 -18.65
CA LEU A 248 -21.29 -4.37 -18.32
C LEU A 248 -20.82 -4.26 -16.88
N VAL A 249 -20.85 -3.04 -16.32
CA VAL A 249 -20.52 -2.77 -14.91
C VAL A 249 -21.59 -1.83 -14.31
N TRP A 250 -21.84 -1.94 -13.01
CA TRP A 250 -22.80 -1.11 -12.27
C TRP A 250 -22.36 -0.89 -10.82
N GLU A 251 -23.11 -0.09 -10.05
CA GLU A 251 -22.78 0.24 -8.65
C GLU A 251 -21.38 0.81 -8.49
N LEU A 252 -21.00 1.75 -9.34
CA LEU A 252 -19.70 2.42 -9.26
C LEU A 252 -19.62 3.28 -8.01
N ARG A 253 -18.95 2.79 -6.97
CA ARG A 253 -18.80 3.51 -5.69
C ARG A 253 -17.84 4.68 -5.83
N THR A 254 -18.24 5.83 -5.31
CA THR A 254 -17.41 7.03 -5.28
C THR A 254 -17.24 7.52 -3.84
N PRO A 255 -16.18 8.30 -3.54
CA PRO A 255 -15.97 8.77 -2.18
C PRO A 255 -17.08 9.76 -1.77
N PRO A 256 -17.63 9.64 -0.54
CA PRO A 256 -18.57 10.62 -0.01
C PRO A 256 -17.94 12.02 0.10
N GLU A 257 -18.78 13.05 0.06
CA GLU A 257 -18.33 14.46 0.16
C GLU A 257 -17.52 14.73 1.42
N GLN A 258 -17.85 14.08 2.54
CA GLN A 258 -17.10 14.20 3.80
C GLN A 258 -15.65 13.70 3.67
N VAL A 259 -15.41 12.66 2.87
CA VAL A 259 -14.05 12.19 2.55
C VAL A 259 -13.35 13.23 1.68
N LEU A 260 -14.00 13.70 0.62
CA LEU A 260 -13.44 14.69 -0.30
C LEU A 260 -12.99 15.98 0.41
N ARG A 261 -13.68 16.37 1.48
CA ARG A 261 -13.41 17.59 2.28
C ARG A 261 -12.50 17.36 3.49
N ASN A 262 -12.03 16.13 3.74
CA ASN A 262 -11.33 15.80 5.00
C ASN A 262 -12.17 16.08 6.27
N GLU A 263 -13.48 15.89 6.19
CA GLU A 263 -14.42 16.15 7.28
C GLU A 263 -14.88 14.87 7.99
N GLN A 264 -14.46 13.71 7.50
CA GLN A 264 -14.71 12.44 8.19
C GLN A 264 -13.87 12.32 9.46
N ARG A 265 -14.43 11.70 10.50
CA ARG A 265 -13.63 11.22 11.63
C ARG A 265 -12.83 9.99 11.20
N LEU A 266 -11.59 9.94 11.63
CA LEU A 266 -10.71 8.81 11.35
C LEU A 266 -11.08 7.62 12.23
N GLY A 267 -10.91 6.42 11.71
CA GLY A 267 -11.06 5.20 12.52
C GLY A 267 -9.93 5.06 13.54
N VAL A 268 -10.21 4.38 14.67
CA VAL A 268 -9.26 4.18 15.78
C VAL A 268 -7.92 3.61 15.31
N ALA A 269 -7.91 2.69 14.36
CA ALA A 269 -6.67 2.11 13.81
C ALA A 269 -5.81 3.14 13.08
N VAL A 270 -6.43 4.09 12.36
CA VAL A 270 -5.71 5.18 11.67
C VAL A 270 -5.18 6.18 12.70
N ILE A 271 -5.98 6.54 13.70
CA ILE A 271 -5.58 7.45 14.79
C ILE A 271 -4.37 6.86 15.53
N ASN A 272 -4.41 5.59 15.92
CA ASN A 272 -3.31 4.93 16.60
C ASN A 272 -2.03 4.94 15.76
N ARG A 273 -2.09 4.58 14.47
CA ARG A 273 -0.92 4.59 13.58
C ARG A 273 -0.36 6.00 13.36
N ALA A 274 -1.21 7.00 13.18
CA ALA A 274 -0.78 8.39 13.09
C ALA A 274 -0.16 8.88 14.41
N ALA A 275 -0.73 8.50 15.54
CA ALA A 275 -0.20 8.81 16.87
C ALA A 275 1.18 8.15 17.10
N GLU A 276 1.38 6.90 16.69
CA GLU A 276 2.69 6.23 16.73
C GLU A 276 3.73 6.97 15.87
N GLN A 277 3.35 7.43 14.67
CA GLN A 277 4.23 8.21 13.80
C GLN A 277 4.61 9.55 14.46
N LEU A 278 3.65 10.24 15.06
CA LEU A 278 3.88 11.51 15.74
C LEU A 278 4.74 11.31 16.99
N ALA A 279 4.45 10.31 17.82
CA ALA A 279 5.24 10.00 19.02
C ALA A 279 6.69 9.63 18.67
N ALA A 280 6.91 8.86 17.59
CA ALA A 280 8.25 8.47 17.13
C ALA A 280 9.11 9.68 16.66
N HIS A 281 8.48 10.82 16.32
CA HIS A 281 9.21 12.04 16.01
C HIS A 281 9.96 12.59 17.23
N PHE A 282 9.46 12.33 18.43
CA PHE A 282 10.07 12.72 19.70
C PHE A 282 10.95 11.58 20.22
N ASN A 283 12.24 11.85 20.39
CA ASN A 283 13.20 10.84 20.87
C ASN A 283 13.01 10.58 22.37
N SER A 284 12.25 9.53 22.72
CA SER A 284 11.93 9.16 24.11
C SER A 284 13.17 8.86 24.97
N GLU A 285 14.25 8.34 24.36
CA GLU A 285 15.51 8.06 25.07
C GLU A 285 16.21 9.36 25.48
N ARG A 286 16.33 10.31 24.54
CA ARG A 286 16.91 11.63 24.83
C ARG A 286 16.11 12.39 25.87
N ILE A 287 14.78 12.29 25.82
CA ILE A 287 13.89 12.92 26.82
C ILE A 287 14.10 12.27 28.20
N ALA A 288 14.11 10.94 28.28
CA ALA A 288 14.35 10.23 29.55
C ALA A 288 15.71 10.59 30.15
N LEU A 289 16.77 10.68 29.34
CA LEU A 289 18.09 11.12 29.78
C LEU A 289 18.08 12.56 30.31
N ALA A 290 17.41 13.48 29.59
CA ALA A 290 17.29 14.87 30.03
C ALA A 290 16.55 15.01 31.35
N ILE A 291 15.43 14.27 31.52
CA ILE A 291 14.69 14.21 32.79
C ILE A 291 15.58 13.67 33.92
N THR A 292 16.31 12.56 33.66
CA THR A 292 17.21 11.97 34.66
C THR A 292 18.34 12.93 35.08
N SER A 293 18.83 13.75 34.16
CA SER A 293 19.87 14.77 34.43
C SER A 293 19.35 16.00 35.17
N ALA A 294 18.08 16.35 34.99
CA ALA A 294 17.46 17.51 35.63
C ALA A 294 16.96 17.22 37.06
N LEU A 295 16.52 15.97 37.32
CA LEU A 295 16.07 15.58 38.67
C LEU A 295 17.23 15.09 39.52
N HIS A 296 17.34 15.59 40.76
CA HIS A 296 18.39 15.26 41.70
C HIS A 296 17.95 14.11 42.63
N GLY A 297 18.91 13.24 42.99
CA GLY A 297 18.83 12.10 43.93
C GLY A 297 17.46 11.72 44.49
N PRO A 298 16.96 12.43 45.54
CA PRO A 298 15.69 12.04 46.15
C PRO A 298 14.46 12.12 45.23
N GLU A 299 14.40 13.16 44.37
CA GLU A 299 13.26 13.35 43.44
C GLU A 299 13.19 12.25 42.38
N LEU A 300 14.33 11.90 41.82
CA LEU A 300 14.44 10.80 40.82
C LEU A 300 14.10 9.46 41.45
N SER A 301 14.53 9.21 42.70
CA SER A 301 14.21 8.00 43.44
C SER A 301 12.71 7.87 43.72
N ALA A 302 12.08 8.96 44.19
CA ALA A 302 10.64 9.01 44.43
C ALA A 302 9.82 8.78 43.14
N LEU A 303 10.24 9.41 42.02
CA LEU A 303 9.62 9.21 40.72
C LEU A 303 9.68 7.73 40.29
N ARG A 304 10.84 7.09 40.39
CA ARG A 304 11.05 5.69 40.03
C ARG A 304 10.22 4.73 40.90
N GLU A 305 10.21 4.96 42.21
CA GLU A 305 9.39 4.17 43.11
C GLU A 305 7.90 4.30 42.80
N THR A 306 7.44 5.51 42.49
CA THR A 306 6.07 5.78 42.08
C THR A 306 5.73 5.06 40.77
N LEU A 307 6.61 5.09 39.77
CA LEU A 307 6.41 4.38 38.50
C LEU A 307 6.41 2.85 38.67
N THR A 308 7.29 2.34 39.51
CA THR A 308 7.36 0.89 39.82
C THR A 308 6.11 0.43 40.53
N ARG A 309 5.60 1.18 41.49
CA ARG A 309 4.34 0.87 42.21
C ARG A 309 3.10 0.99 41.31
N ALA A 310 3.11 1.94 40.37
CA ALA A 310 1.99 2.18 39.48
C ALA A 310 1.82 1.08 38.42
N GLN A 311 2.88 0.34 38.05
CA GLN A 311 2.87 -0.72 37.03
C GLN A 311 2.07 -0.29 35.77
N ASN A 312 0.88 -0.91 35.57
CA ASN A 312 0.03 -0.66 34.41
C ASN A 312 -0.62 0.74 34.35
N ARG A 313 -0.52 1.56 35.44
CA ARG A 313 -1.02 2.94 35.52
C ARG A 313 0.09 4.00 35.48
N ALA A 314 1.31 3.61 35.12
CA ALA A 314 2.45 4.54 35.08
C ALA A 314 2.18 5.75 34.17
N THR A 315 1.48 5.57 33.05
CA THR A 315 1.12 6.67 32.15
C THR A 315 0.17 7.67 32.80
N GLU A 316 -0.86 7.20 33.55
CA GLU A 316 -1.80 8.07 34.27
C GLU A 316 -1.07 8.91 35.34
N VAL A 317 -0.15 8.29 36.05
CA VAL A 317 0.70 8.99 37.03
C VAL A 317 1.56 10.05 36.35
N LEU A 318 2.21 9.70 35.23
CA LEU A 318 3.06 10.64 34.50
C LEU A 318 2.28 11.83 33.90
N MET A 319 1.01 11.65 33.55
CA MET A 319 0.12 12.73 33.10
C MET A 319 -0.16 13.77 34.19
N THR A 320 -0.11 13.39 35.46
CA THR A 320 -0.32 14.32 36.58
C THR A 320 0.95 15.07 37.01
N LEU A 321 2.11 14.61 36.54
CA LEU A 321 3.41 15.15 36.92
C LEU A 321 3.92 16.14 35.85
N HIS A 322 4.43 17.29 36.33
CA HIS A 322 5.17 18.23 35.51
C HIS A 322 6.62 17.73 35.37
N LEU A 323 6.88 16.96 34.31
CA LEU A 323 8.23 16.46 34.03
C LEU A 323 9.04 17.53 33.27
N PRO A 324 10.25 17.87 33.74
CA PRO A 324 11.14 18.76 33.00
C PRO A 324 11.50 18.15 31.64
N HIS A 325 11.70 18.96 30.63
CA HIS A 325 12.06 18.55 29.25
C HIS A 325 11.02 17.64 28.52
N MET A 326 9.85 17.40 29.11
CA MET A 326 8.76 16.74 28.41
C MET A 326 8.14 17.71 27.41
N PRO A 327 7.97 17.35 26.11
CA PRO A 327 7.32 18.22 25.14
C PRO A 327 5.89 18.58 25.57
N SER A 328 5.50 19.84 25.37
CA SER A 328 4.14 20.28 25.68
C SER A 328 3.13 19.77 24.65
N ARG A 329 1.82 19.74 25.02
CA ARG A 329 0.75 19.43 24.07
C ARG A 329 0.74 20.37 22.86
N GLU A 330 1.14 21.63 23.05
CA GLU A 330 1.23 22.61 21.96
C GLU A 330 2.36 22.28 20.97
N GLU A 331 3.47 21.74 21.46
CA GLU A 331 4.56 21.24 20.60
C GLU A 331 4.11 20.04 19.78
N PHE A 332 3.37 19.09 20.40
CA PHE A 332 2.75 17.99 19.66
C PHE A 332 1.79 18.49 18.59
N LEU A 333 0.93 19.45 18.91
CA LEU A 333 -0.03 20.01 17.96
C LEU A 333 0.68 20.74 16.82
N ARG A 334 1.74 21.50 17.09
CA ARG A 334 2.57 22.14 16.06
C ARG A 334 3.20 21.12 15.13
N GLN A 335 3.79 20.07 15.71
CA GLN A 335 4.40 18.98 14.93
C GLN A 335 3.36 18.21 14.12
N ALA A 336 2.21 17.89 14.70
CA ALA A 336 1.12 17.22 14.01
C ALA A 336 0.61 18.01 12.79
N ARG A 337 0.49 19.34 12.92
CA ARG A 337 0.12 20.24 11.81
C ARG A 337 1.18 20.30 10.71
N ALA A 338 2.44 20.07 11.03
CA ALA A 338 3.52 19.98 10.04
C ALA A 338 3.57 18.62 9.33
N MET A 339 3.23 17.54 10.04
CA MET A 339 3.32 16.17 9.53
C MET A 339 2.07 15.74 8.75
N PHE A 340 0.88 16.14 9.22
CA PHE A 340 -0.38 15.58 8.74
C PHE A 340 -1.21 16.60 7.95
N ALA A 341 -1.94 16.07 6.97
CA ALA A 341 -3.00 16.82 6.32
C ALA A 341 -4.09 17.22 7.34
N ARG A 342 -4.82 18.32 7.04
CA ARG A 342 -5.91 18.77 7.89
C ARG A 342 -6.93 17.65 8.11
N THR A 343 -7.30 17.38 9.37
CA THR A 343 -8.30 16.38 9.77
C THR A 343 -9.05 16.85 11.01
N LYS A 344 -10.31 16.42 11.17
CA LYS A 344 -11.10 16.65 12.39
C LYS A 344 -10.59 15.85 13.60
N SER A 345 -9.83 14.78 13.37
CA SER A 345 -9.27 13.91 14.42
C SER A 345 -7.87 14.32 14.86
N LEU A 346 -7.41 15.55 14.56
CA LEU A 346 -6.04 15.97 14.88
C LEU A 346 -5.78 15.96 16.39
N ASP A 347 -6.74 16.44 17.18
CA ASP A 347 -6.61 16.47 18.64
C ASP A 347 -6.55 15.05 19.23
N GLU A 348 -7.37 14.12 18.72
CA GLU A 348 -7.35 12.71 19.12
C GLU A 348 -5.98 12.05 18.81
N ILE A 349 -5.38 12.38 17.66
CA ILE A 349 -4.03 11.90 17.28
C ILE A 349 -2.98 12.47 18.25
N VAL A 350 -3.06 13.76 18.57
CA VAL A 350 -2.13 14.45 19.47
C VAL A 350 -2.21 13.87 20.88
N ASP A 351 -3.41 13.72 21.43
CA ASP A 351 -3.61 13.19 22.76
C ASP A 351 -3.10 11.76 22.86
N ARG A 352 -3.40 10.93 21.86
CA ARG A 352 -2.90 9.55 21.81
C ARG A 352 -1.38 9.46 21.62
N ALA A 353 -0.77 10.33 20.83
CA ALA A 353 0.67 10.38 20.65
C ALA A 353 1.40 10.81 21.94
N TYR A 354 0.81 11.73 22.66
CA TYR A 354 1.32 12.16 23.97
C TYR A 354 1.31 11.01 24.99
N GLU A 355 0.22 10.24 25.08
CA GLU A 355 0.13 9.03 25.88
C GLU A 355 1.23 8.01 25.54
N LEU A 356 1.43 7.74 24.25
CA LEU A 356 2.45 6.79 23.78
C LEU A 356 3.87 7.24 24.15
N LEU A 357 4.16 8.53 24.01
CA LEU A 357 5.45 9.07 24.40
C LEU A 357 5.67 8.97 25.92
N LEU A 358 4.68 9.33 26.72
CA LEU A 358 4.74 9.19 28.18
C LEU A 358 5.00 7.74 28.61
N ALA A 359 4.29 6.78 28.01
CA ALA A 359 4.49 5.36 28.28
C ALA A 359 5.94 4.91 27.96
N SER A 360 6.46 5.35 26.80
CA SER A 360 7.83 5.05 26.40
C SER A 360 8.89 5.67 27.31
N VAL A 361 8.72 6.93 27.70
CA VAL A 361 9.61 7.63 28.64
C VAL A 361 9.53 6.99 30.02
N GLY A 362 8.33 6.68 30.50
CA GLY A 362 8.12 6.04 31.80
C GLY A 362 8.81 4.68 31.92
N THR A 363 8.69 3.84 30.88
CA THR A 363 9.37 2.54 30.81
C THR A 363 10.89 2.70 30.91
N ARG A 364 11.47 3.71 30.22
CA ARG A 364 12.91 3.98 30.24
C ARG A 364 13.38 4.53 31.60
N LEU A 365 12.59 5.39 32.23
CA LEU A 365 12.89 5.90 33.57
C LEU A 365 12.87 4.80 34.64
N ALA A 366 11.96 3.83 34.51
CA ALA A 366 11.87 2.67 35.41
C ALA A 366 13.04 1.67 35.17
N ALA A 367 13.35 1.34 33.91
CA ALA A 367 14.41 0.39 33.56
C ALA A 367 15.84 0.85 33.97
N ALA A 368 16.10 2.16 34.00
CA ALA A 368 17.40 2.69 34.42
C ALA A 368 17.75 2.42 35.89
N SER A 369 16.87 1.77 36.66
CA SER A 369 17.10 1.31 38.03
C SER A 369 17.78 -0.04 38.10
N GLU A 370 17.58 -0.95 37.12
CA GLU A 370 18.09 -2.32 37.18
C GLU A 370 19.58 -2.45 36.80
N CYS A 371 20.16 -1.46 36.11
CA CYS A 371 21.57 -1.48 35.74
C CYS A 371 22.56 -0.94 36.80
N ARG A 372 22.09 -0.60 38.02
CA ARG A 372 22.93 -0.07 39.11
C ARG A 372 22.86 -0.87 40.43
N SER A 373 22.23 -2.04 40.41
CA SER A 373 22.19 -2.95 41.56
C SER A 373 23.21 -4.12 41.43
#